data_1775cde534f8130de350bb01a2073dce
#
_entry.id   1775cde534f8130de350bb01a2073dce
#
_cell.length_a   1.000
_cell.length_b   1.000
_cell.length_c   1.000
_cell.angle_alpha   90.00
_cell.angle_beta   90.00
_cell.angle_gamma   90.00
#
_symmetry.space_group_name_H-M   'P 1'
#
loop_
_entity.id
_entity.type
_entity.pdbx_description
1 polymer ?
#
loop_
_entity_poly.entity_id
_entity_poly.type
_entity_poly.pdbx_seq_one_letter_code
_entity_poly.pdbx_strand_id
1 'polypeptide(L)'
;MDNWLERTELLLGKEKLDLLRQAHVLVVGLGGVGAYAAEMVARAGVGRMTIADADAVAPSNINRQLVALHSTVGRQKAEVLADRLRDINPAIGLTIVNRYIRDEETYTLLDAAAYDFVVDAIDTLSPKLALIKGALDRSLPLVSSMGAGAKTDPTKMEIADISKTHHCPLAHMLRKRLHKLGVRSGFKAVFSPEAMRAGAMILCDEQNKKSNVGTISYIPALFGICCASVAIRTLIGEMD
;
A
#
# COMPACT_ATOMS: atom_id res chain seq x y z
N MET A 1 -29.33 2.15 -11.50
CA MET A 1 -27.96 1.63 -11.64
C MET A 1 -27.92 0.29 -10.95
N ASP A 2 -27.49 -0.74 -11.65
CA ASP A 2 -27.31 -2.06 -11.04
C ASP A 2 -26.38 -1.92 -9.84
N ASN A 3 -26.75 -2.53 -8.71
CA ASN A 3 -25.97 -2.46 -7.48
C ASN A 3 -24.71 -3.33 -7.62
N TRP A 4 -23.64 -2.77 -8.19
CA TRP A 4 -22.37 -3.48 -8.39
C TRP A 4 -21.71 -3.95 -7.07
N LEU A 5 -22.17 -3.43 -5.93
CA LEU A 5 -21.78 -3.84 -4.59
C LEU A 5 -22.73 -4.86 -3.94
N GLU A 6 -23.72 -5.40 -4.67
CA GLU A 6 -24.70 -6.32 -4.12
C GLU A 6 -24.08 -7.50 -3.38
N ARG A 7 -23.03 -8.11 -3.93
CA ARG A 7 -22.34 -9.24 -3.28
C ARG A 7 -21.56 -8.80 -2.04
N THR A 8 -21.01 -7.59 -2.04
CA THR A 8 -20.35 -7.01 -0.88
C THR A 8 -21.37 -6.73 0.24
N GLU A 9 -22.53 -6.18 -0.13
CA GLU A 9 -23.61 -5.90 0.80
C GLU A 9 -24.19 -7.18 1.41
N LEU A 10 -24.37 -8.23 0.61
CA LEU A 10 -24.81 -9.55 1.11
C LEU A 10 -23.82 -10.15 2.11
N LEU A 11 -22.52 -9.94 1.93
CA LEU A 11 -21.49 -10.48 2.80
C LEU A 11 -21.34 -9.66 4.09
N LEU A 12 -21.30 -8.34 3.98
CA LEU A 12 -20.95 -7.44 5.09
C LEU A 12 -22.17 -6.84 5.80
N GLY A 13 -23.31 -6.79 5.12
CA GLY A 13 -24.48 -6.04 5.53
C GLY A 13 -24.39 -4.55 5.15
N LYS A 14 -25.55 -3.90 5.11
CA LYS A 14 -25.67 -2.51 4.69
C LYS A 14 -24.89 -1.54 5.58
N GLU A 15 -24.94 -1.73 6.90
CA GLU A 15 -24.28 -0.84 7.87
C GLU A 15 -22.77 -0.76 7.64
N LYS A 16 -22.09 -1.90 7.45
CA LYS A 16 -20.65 -1.95 7.18
C LYS A 16 -20.29 -1.39 5.81
N LEU A 17 -21.15 -1.63 4.81
CA LEU A 17 -20.99 -1.02 3.50
C LEU A 17 -21.09 0.50 3.55
N ASP A 18 -22.01 1.04 4.36
CA ASP A 18 -22.15 2.47 4.56
C ASP A 18 -20.94 3.08 5.30
N LEU A 19 -20.31 2.37 6.24
CA LEU A 19 -19.01 2.77 6.81
C LEU A 19 -17.92 2.89 5.73
N LEU A 20 -17.81 1.91 4.84
CA LEU A 20 -16.85 1.97 3.73
C LEU A 20 -17.12 3.15 2.80
N ARG A 21 -18.37 3.41 2.45
CA ARG A 21 -18.77 4.55 1.60
C ARG A 21 -18.40 5.92 2.21
N GLN A 22 -18.36 6.03 3.52
CA GLN A 22 -18.00 7.26 4.23
C GLN A 22 -16.48 7.40 4.40
N ALA A 23 -15.75 6.32 4.37
CA ALA A 23 -14.32 6.28 4.68
C ALA A 23 -13.45 6.98 3.63
N HIS A 24 -12.32 7.54 4.10
CA HIS A 24 -11.27 8.13 3.29
C HIS A 24 -9.95 7.41 3.52
N VAL A 25 -9.45 6.71 2.51
CA VAL A 25 -8.19 5.94 2.58
C VAL A 25 -7.08 6.67 1.85
N LEU A 26 -5.92 6.82 2.51
CA LEU A 26 -4.68 7.29 1.90
C LEU A 26 -3.84 6.08 1.48
N VAL A 27 -3.42 6.01 0.21
CA VAL A 27 -2.50 4.99 -0.30
C VAL A 27 -1.25 5.66 -0.84
N VAL A 28 -0.08 5.35 -0.28
CA VAL A 28 1.20 5.95 -0.66
C VAL A 28 2.13 4.89 -1.25
N GLY A 29 2.61 5.15 -2.48
CA GLY A 29 3.34 4.19 -3.31
C GLY A 29 2.39 3.33 -4.14
N LEU A 30 2.42 3.49 -5.49
CA LEU A 30 1.49 2.83 -6.42
C LEU A 30 2.22 1.83 -7.32
N GLY A 31 3.23 1.18 -6.78
CA GLY A 31 3.95 0.10 -7.44
C GLY A 31 3.18 -1.22 -7.43
N GLY A 32 3.92 -2.33 -7.37
CA GLY A 32 3.36 -3.69 -7.40
C GLY A 32 2.48 -4.06 -6.20
N VAL A 33 2.55 -3.29 -5.11
CA VAL A 33 1.75 -3.49 -3.90
C VAL A 33 0.58 -2.50 -3.84
N GLY A 34 0.90 -1.20 -3.85
CA GLY A 34 -0.10 -0.18 -3.55
C GLY A 34 -1.18 -0.03 -4.61
N ALA A 35 -0.88 -0.25 -5.89
CA ALA A 35 -1.90 -0.22 -6.94
C ALA A 35 -2.95 -1.32 -6.75
N TYR A 36 -2.54 -2.54 -6.39
CA TYR A 36 -3.48 -3.62 -6.04
C TYR A 36 -4.25 -3.32 -4.77
N ALA A 37 -3.59 -2.75 -3.73
CA ALA A 37 -4.28 -2.35 -2.52
C ALA A 37 -5.37 -1.31 -2.81
N ALA A 38 -5.05 -0.26 -3.55
CA ALA A 38 -6.00 0.80 -3.93
C ALA A 38 -7.19 0.23 -4.74
N GLU A 39 -6.93 -0.66 -5.70
CA GLU A 39 -8.01 -1.30 -6.46
C GLU A 39 -8.93 -2.13 -5.56
N MET A 40 -8.39 -2.95 -4.66
CA MET A 40 -9.22 -3.77 -3.77
C MET A 40 -10.05 -2.90 -2.81
N VAL A 41 -9.49 -1.82 -2.30
CA VAL A 41 -10.19 -0.84 -1.45
C VAL A 41 -11.32 -0.15 -2.23
N ALA A 42 -11.08 0.26 -3.48
CA ALA A 42 -12.11 0.85 -4.33
C ALA A 42 -13.23 -0.14 -4.66
N ARG A 43 -12.89 -1.42 -4.95
CA ARG A 43 -13.85 -2.51 -5.22
C ARG A 43 -14.69 -2.88 -3.99
N ALA A 44 -14.20 -2.60 -2.79
CA ALA A 44 -14.98 -2.77 -1.56
C ALA A 44 -16.01 -1.64 -1.32
N GLY A 45 -15.99 -0.58 -2.14
CA GLY A 45 -16.94 0.51 -2.06
C GLY A 45 -16.51 1.68 -1.18
N VAL A 46 -15.20 1.82 -0.88
CA VAL A 46 -14.69 3.00 -0.16
C VAL A 46 -15.00 4.26 -0.94
N GLY A 47 -15.57 5.26 -0.25
CA GLY A 47 -16.12 6.45 -0.91
C GLY A 47 -15.10 7.51 -1.25
N ARG A 48 -13.99 7.61 -0.52
CA ARG A 48 -12.92 8.60 -0.80
C ARG A 48 -11.55 7.95 -0.72
N MET A 49 -10.67 8.33 -1.63
CA MET A 49 -9.29 7.85 -1.64
C MET A 49 -8.34 8.95 -2.08
N THR A 50 -7.20 9.06 -1.40
CA THR A 50 -6.05 9.82 -1.87
C THR A 50 -4.96 8.83 -2.27
N ILE A 51 -4.46 8.95 -3.50
CA ILE A 51 -3.39 8.11 -4.03
C ILE A 51 -2.16 8.96 -4.33
N ALA A 52 -0.98 8.52 -3.88
CA ALA A 52 0.26 9.28 -4.00
C ALA A 52 1.40 8.43 -4.57
N ASP A 53 1.97 8.86 -5.70
CA ASP A 53 3.18 8.31 -6.32
C ASP A 53 3.77 9.34 -7.28
N ALA A 54 5.10 9.44 -7.35
CA ALA A 54 5.79 10.39 -8.23
C ALA A 54 6.23 9.77 -9.56
N ASP A 55 6.19 8.45 -9.67
CA ASP A 55 6.81 7.74 -10.77
C ASP A 55 5.91 7.71 -12.01
N ALA A 56 6.55 7.68 -13.18
CA ALA A 56 5.95 7.21 -14.41
C ALA A 56 6.06 5.69 -14.55
N VAL A 57 5.19 5.09 -15.35
CA VAL A 57 5.25 3.67 -15.72
C VAL A 57 6.49 3.42 -16.56
N ALA A 58 7.32 2.46 -16.15
CA ALA A 58 8.49 2.00 -16.87
C ALA A 58 8.30 0.58 -17.44
N PRO A 59 8.95 0.21 -18.55
CA PRO A 59 8.85 -1.15 -19.12
C PRO A 59 9.16 -2.26 -18.10
N SER A 60 10.13 -2.04 -17.20
CA SER A 60 10.52 -2.98 -16.15
C SER A 60 9.44 -3.18 -15.07
N ASN A 61 8.37 -2.41 -15.08
CA ASN A 61 7.24 -2.53 -14.15
C ASN A 61 6.18 -3.54 -14.63
N ILE A 62 6.14 -3.82 -15.95
CA ILE A 62 5.08 -4.60 -16.61
C ILE A 62 4.93 -6.00 -15.99
N ASN A 63 6.02 -6.58 -15.53
CA ASN A 63 5.99 -7.93 -14.96
C ASN A 63 5.20 -8.06 -13.65
N ARG A 64 4.88 -6.93 -12.94
CA ARG A 64 4.28 -7.02 -11.59
C ARG A 64 3.41 -5.84 -11.16
N GLN A 65 3.39 -4.72 -11.88
CA GLN A 65 2.61 -3.54 -11.47
C GLN A 65 1.30 -3.46 -12.27
N LEU A 66 0.18 -3.34 -11.58
CA LEU A 66 -1.16 -3.33 -12.14
C LEU A 66 -1.35 -2.28 -13.25
N VAL A 67 -0.77 -1.10 -13.05
CA VAL A 67 -0.88 0.05 -13.96
C VAL A 67 0.05 -0.04 -15.17
N ALA A 68 0.99 -1.00 -15.16
CA ALA A 68 2.05 -1.08 -16.15
C ALA A 68 1.66 -2.02 -17.31
N LEU A 69 1.28 -1.42 -18.41
CA LEU A 69 0.99 -2.05 -19.69
C LEU A 69 1.88 -1.40 -20.75
N HIS A 70 2.07 -2.06 -21.89
CA HIS A 70 2.79 -1.45 -23.03
C HIS A 70 2.18 -0.10 -23.43
N SER A 71 0.84 0.03 -23.37
CA SER A 71 0.09 1.24 -23.70
C SER A 71 0.18 2.36 -22.66
N THR A 72 0.65 2.06 -21.44
CA THR A 72 0.73 3.04 -20.34
C THR A 72 2.16 3.48 -20.02
N VAL A 73 3.19 2.89 -20.67
CA VAL A 73 4.58 3.29 -20.48
C VAL A 73 4.76 4.79 -20.72
N GLY A 74 5.43 5.47 -19.78
CA GLY A 74 5.66 6.91 -19.77
C GLY A 74 4.55 7.74 -19.12
N ARG A 75 3.35 7.19 -18.87
CA ARG A 75 2.29 7.89 -18.13
C ARG A 75 2.54 7.86 -16.62
N GLN A 76 2.07 8.88 -15.90
CA GLN A 76 2.15 8.91 -14.42
C GLN A 76 1.33 7.76 -13.82
N LYS A 77 1.94 6.99 -12.89
CA LYS A 77 1.28 5.82 -12.26
C LYS A 77 -0.03 6.19 -11.58
N ALA A 78 -0.04 7.31 -10.84
CA ALA A 78 -1.22 7.74 -10.12
C ALA A 78 -2.37 8.15 -11.06
N GLU A 79 -2.08 8.72 -12.23
CA GLU A 79 -3.11 9.05 -13.23
C GLU A 79 -3.69 7.80 -13.88
N VAL A 80 -2.83 6.85 -14.30
CA VAL A 80 -3.29 5.58 -14.88
C VAL A 80 -4.15 4.81 -13.88
N LEU A 81 -3.74 4.79 -12.61
CA LEU A 81 -4.55 4.15 -11.57
C LEU A 81 -5.86 4.88 -11.34
N ALA A 82 -5.85 6.22 -11.33
CA ALA A 82 -7.05 7.04 -11.14
C ALA A 82 -8.12 6.77 -12.20
N ASP A 83 -7.72 6.68 -13.48
CA ASP A 83 -8.63 6.33 -14.57
C ASP A 83 -9.32 4.99 -14.29
N ARG A 84 -8.52 3.99 -13.88
CA ARG A 84 -9.01 2.65 -13.56
C ARG A 84 -9.93 2.63 -12.33
N LEU A 85 -9.59 3.36 -11.26
CA LEU A 85 -10.40 3.42 -10.04
C LEU A 85 -11.76 4.09 -10.29
N ARG A 86 -11.81 5.13 -11.13
CA ARG A 86 -13.06 5.79 -11.54
C ARG A 86 -13.95 4.86 -12.39
N ASP A 87 -13.35 4.03 -13.23
CA ASP A 87 -14.09 3.04 -14.03
C ASP A 87 -14.68 1.93 -13.15
N ILE A 88 -14.00 1.55 -12.06
CA ILE A 88 -14.49 0.58 -11.07
C ILE A 88 -15.58 1.19 -10.18
N ASN A 89 -15.33 2.36 -9.64
CA ASN A 89 -16.22 3.08 -8.73
C ASN A 89 -16.41 4.53 -9.22
N PRO A 90 -17.37 4.79 -10.10
CA PRO A 90 -17.58 6.14 -10.65
C PRO A 90 -17.94 7.21 -9.61
N ALA A 91 -18.40 6.80 -8.43
CA ALA A 91 -18.75 7.70 -7.34
C ALA A 91 -17.58 8.00 -6.39
N ILE A 92 -16.40 7.41 -6.59
CA ILE A 92 -15.26 7.61 -5.70
C ILE A 92 -14.75 9.06 -5.72
N GLY A 93 -14.67 9.68 -4.55
CA GLY A 93 -13.98 10.95 -4.37
C GLY A 93 -12.46 10.73 -4.38
N LEU A 94 -11.81 10.96 -5.53
CA LEU A 94 -10.40 10.63 -5.73
C LEU A 94 -9.51 11.87 -5.80
N THR A 95 -8.52 11.93 -4.90
CA THR A 95 -7.43 12.92 -4.92
C THR A 95 -6.15 12.28 -5.41
N ILE A 96 -5.48 12.91 -6.39
CA ILE A 96 -4.25 12.42 -7.02
C ILE A 96 -3.09 13.30 -6.61
N VAL A 97 -2.00 12.68 -6.14
CA VAL A 97 -0.77 13.37 -5.71
C VAL A 97 0.41 12.83 -6.50
N ASN A 98 0.75 13.52 -7.60
CA ASN A 98 1.87 13.18 -8.50
C ASN A 98 3.17 13.85 -8.03
N ARG A 99 3.64 13.54 -6.83
CA ARG A 99 4.90 14.07 -6.32
C ARG A 99 5.57 13.09 -5.37
N TYR A 100 6.88 13.25 -5.21
CA TYR A 100 7.67 12.45 -4.29
C TYR A 100 7.35 12.84 -2.84
N ILE A 101 6.90 11.88 -2.04
CA ILE A 101 6.50 12.14 -0.64
C ILE A 101 7.68 11.82 0.26
N ARG A 102 8.29 12.86 0.84
CA ARG A 102 9.40 12.77 1.81
C ARG A 102 9.40 13.98 2.75
N ASP A 103 10.06 13.83 3.86
CA ASP A 103 10.31 14.91 4.83
C ASP A 103 9.02 15.66 5.19
N GLU A 104 9.00 16.99 5.10
CA GLU A 104 7.84 17.84 5.41
C GLU A 104 6.63 17.57 4.52
N GLU A 105 6.83 17.13 3.26
CA GLU A 105 5.73 16.78 2.36
C GLU A 105 4.90 15.61 2.88
N THR A 106 5.53 14.71 3.65
CA THR A 106 4.82 13.60 4.29
C THR A 106 3.80 14.12 5.31
N TYR A 107 4.19 15.08 6.13
CA TYR A 107 3.28 15.67 7.13
C TYR A 107 2.19 16.51 6.47
N THR A 108 2.56 17.29 5.45
CA THR A 108 1.59 18.06 4.64
C THR A 108 0.54 17.14 4.00
N LEU A 109 0.96 15.97 3.48
CA LEU A 109 0.03 14.99 2.91
C LEU A 109 -0.90 14.41 3.98
N LEU A 110 -0.37 14.05 5.15
CA LEU A 110 -1.15 13.50 6.25
C LEU A 110 -2.14 14.50 6.85
N ASP A 111 -1.87 15.80 6.74
CA ASP A 111 -2.73 16.89 7.21
C ASP A 111 -3.68 17.43 6.12
N ALA A 112 -3.54 16.98 4.87
CA ALA A 112 -4.32 17.50 3.74
C ALA A 112 -5.82 17.11 3.79
N ALA A 113 -6.18 16.06 4.55
CA ALA A 113 -7.56 15.62 4.73
C ALA A 113 -7.72 14.79 6.02
N ALA A 114 -8.96 14.63 6.47
CA ALA A 114 -9.28 13.67 7.50
C ALA A 114 -9.28 12.26 6.88
N TYR A 115 -8.20 11.52 7.09
CA TYR A 115 -8.08 10.13 6.67
C TYR A 115 -8.56 9.19 7.77
N ASP A 116 -9.25 8.12 7.39
CA ASP A 116 -9.69 7.07 8.30
C ASP A 116 -8.69 5.90 8.34
N PHE A 117 -7.87 5.76 7.28
CA PHE A 117 -6.85 4.71 7.19
C PHE A 117 -5.71 5.07 6.24
N VAL A 118 -4.49 4.60 6.56
CA VAL A 118 -3.30 4.77 5.73
C VAL A 118 -2.76 3.42 5.27
N VAL A 119 -2.56 3.26 3.96
CA VAL A 119 -1.84 2.14 3.36
C VAL A 119 -0.45 2.62 2.92
N ASP A 120 0.58 2.15 3.61
CA ASP A 120 1.97 2.40 3.26
C ASP A 120 2.52 1.27 2.39
N ALA A 121 2.71 1.56 1.11
CA ALA A 121 3.31 0.68 0.12
C ALA A 121 4.64 1.22 -0.45
N ILE A 122 5.31 2.11 0.30
CA ILE A 122 6.61 2.66 -0.05
C ILE A 122 7.68 1.58 0.10
N ASP A 123 8.58 1.45 -0.86
CA ASP A 123 9.67 0.46 -0.85
C ASP A 123 11.01 1.02 -0.32
N THR A 124 11.10 2.34 -0.10
CA THR A 124 12.29 3.04 0.40
C THR A 124 12.15 3.38 1.89
N LEU A 125 13.25 3.16 2.64
CA LEU A 125 13.21 3.13 4.12
C LEU A 125 12.91 4.50 4.76
N SER A 126 13.49 5.59 4.25
CA SER A 126 13.35 6.90 4.92
C SER A 126 11.96 7.51 4.74
N PRO A 127 11.39 7.59 3.53
CA PRO A 127 10.00 8.05 3.35
C PRO A 127 8.98 7.16 4.06
N LYS A 128 9.18 5.82 4.02
CA LYS A 128 8.35 4.87 4.77
C LYS A 128 8.36 5.14 6.27
N LEU A 129 9.53 5.36 6.85
CA LEU A 129 9.68 5.69 8.27
C LEU A 129 8.93 6.98 8.63
N ALA A 130 9.07 8.03 7.81
CA ALA A 130 8.39 9.31 8.01
C ALA A 130 6.87 9.16 7.93
N LEU A 131 6.35 8.42 6.94
CA LEU A 131 4.91 8.18 6.79
C LEU A 131 4.33 7.42 7.99
N ILE A 132 4.98 6.33 8.41
CA ILE A 132 4.54 5.52 9.55
C ILE A 132 4.56 6.37 10.83
N LYS A 133 5.69 7.06 11.12
CA LYS A 133 5.79 7.90 12.31
C LYS A 133 4.75 9.01 12.30
N GLY A 134 4.60 9.71 11.18
CA GLY A 134 3.62 10.78 11.03
C GLY A 134 2.18 10.32 11.20
N ALA A 135 1.82 9.12 10.71
CA ALA A 135 0.51 8.53 10.91
C ALA A 135 0.26 8.16 12.39
N LEU A 136 1.25 7.53 13.03
CA LEU A 136 1.15 7.17 14.46
C LEU A 136 1.02 8.40 15.37
N ASP A 137 1.74 9.48 15.08
CA ASP A 137 1.66 10.75 15.83
C ASP A 137 0.27 11.40 15.74
N ARG A 138 -0.50 11.07 14.70
CA ARG A 138 -1.87 11.51 14.46
C ARG A 138 -2.92 10.48 14.89
N SER A 139 -2.50 9.37 15.49
CA SER A 139 -3.38 8.24 15.83
C SER A 139 -4.16 7.71 14.62
N LEU A 140 -3.60 7.83 13.41
CA LEU A 140 -4.18 7.29 12.19
C LEU A 140 -3.90 5.79 12.10
N PRO A 141 -4.92 4.94 11.97
CA PRO A 141 -4.74 3.53 11.71
C PRO A 141 -3.98 3.32 10.41
N LEU A 142 -3.02 2.38 10.42
CA LEU A 142 -2.24 2.10 9.21
C LEU A 142 -1.86 0.63 9.07
N VAL A 143 -1.62 0.24 7.83
CA VAL A 143 -0.91 -0.98 7.46
C VAL A 143 0.31 -0.64 6.62
N SER A 144 1.42 -1.32 6.86
CA SER A 144 2.64 -1.13 6.09
C SER A 144 3.07 -2.43 5.42
N SER A 145 3.26 -2.38 4.09
CA SER A 145 3.84 -3.48 3.33
C SER A 145 5.34 -3.53 3.52
N MET A 146 5.86 -4.70 3.85
CA MET A 146 7.30 -4.96 3.89
C MET A 146 7.83 -5.38 2.51
N GLY A 147 9.08 -5.88 2.45
CA GLY A 147 9.71 -6.24 1.18
C GLY A 147 9.04 -7.46 0.52
N ALA A 148 8.49 -7.25 -0.67
CA ALA A 148 7.84 -8.27 -1.50
C ALA A 148 8.79 -8.94 -2.52
N GLY A 149 10.00 -8.43 -2.69
CA GLY A 149 10.99 -8.98 -3.62
C GLY A 149 11.69 -10.25 -3.11
N ALA A 150 12.27 -11.02 -4.05
CA ALA A 150 13.00 -12.27 -3.83
C ALA A 150 12.19 -13.38 -3.13
N LYS A 151 10.89 -13.38 -3.30
CA LYS A 151 9.93 -14.33 -2.71
C LYS A 151 9.06 -14.95 -3.80
N THR A 152 8.64 -16.20 -3.56
CA THR A 152 7.83 -16.98 -4.51
C THR A 152 6.74 -17.81 -3.86
N ASP A 153 6.80 -18.02 -2.53
CA ASP A 153 5.81 -18.83 -1.83
C ASP A 153 4.69 -17.96 -1.25
N PRO A 154 3.49 -17.96 -1.86
CA PRO A 154 2.37 -17.17 -1.37
C PRO A 154 1.81 -17.65 -0.03
N THR A 155 2.07 -18.91 0.34
CA THR A 155 1.57 -19.52 1.58
C THR A 155 2.30 -19.01 2.82
N LYS A 156 3.46 -18.37 2.65
CA LYS A 156 4.25 -17.75 3.72
C LYS A 156 3.93 -16.29 3.99
N MET A 157 2.81 -15.80 3.45
CA MET A 157 2.37 -14.45 3.74
C MET A 157 1.82 -14.33 5.16
N GLU A 158 2.30 -13.33 5.89
CA GLU A 158 1.86 -13.04 7.25
C GLU A 158 1.40 -11.59 7.42
N ILE A 159 0.39 -11.40 8.28
CA ILE A 159 -0.08 -10.11 8.77
C ILE A 159 0.07 -10.11 10.28
N ALA A 160 0.96 -9.27 10.80
CA ALA A 160 1.20 -9.19 12.23
C ALA A 160 1.55 -7.75 12.65
N ASP A 161 1.53 -7.47 13.95
CA ASP A 161 2.14 -6.22 14.44
C ASP A 161 3.61 -6.15 14.03
N ILE A 162 4.10 -4.95 13.72
CA ILE A 162 5.50 -4.74 13.29
C ILE A 162 6.52 -5.37 14.26
N SER A 163 6.24 -5.38 15.56
CA SER A 163 7.09 -5.99 16.58
C SER A 163 7.27 -7.50 16.41
N LYS A 164 6.30 -8.17 15.81
CA LYS A 164 6.28 -9.63 15.60
C LYS A 164 6.87 -10.06 14.26
N THR A 165 7.25 -9.12 13.39
CA THR A 165 7.83 -9.45 12.10
C THR A 165 9.22 -10.09 12.25
N HIS A 166 9.54 -11.06 11.41
CA HIS A 166 10.79 -11.80 11.43
C HIS A 166 11.29 -12.14 10.02
N HIS A 167 12.56 -12.48 9.86
CA HIS A 167 13.21 -12.89 8.61
C HIS A 167 13.03 -11.94 7.38
N CYS A 168 12.52 -10.72 7.59
CA CYS A 168 12.38 -9.71 6.55
C CYS A 168 13.41 -8.59 6.77
N PRO A 169 14.40 -8.38 5.87
CA PRO A 169 15.42 -7.34 6.03
C PRO A 169 14.86 -5.92 6.15
N LEU A 170 13.86 -5.58 5.32
CA LEU A 170 13.22 -4.26 5.38
C LEU A 170 12.53 -4.03 6.71
N ALA A 171 11.75 -5.02 7.21
CA ALA A 171 11.10 -4.93 8.51
C ALA A 171 12.13 -4.80 9.65
N HIS A 172 13.25 -5.53 9.58
CA HIS A 172 14.33 -5.42 10.57
C HIS A 172 14.91 -4.00 10.62
N MET A 173 15.25 -3.43 9.45
CA MET A 173 15.79 -2.08 9.37
C MET A 173 14.79 -1.02 9.84
N LEU A 174 13.51 -1.19 9.48
CA LEU A 174 12.43 -0.32 9.89
C LEU A 174 12.26 -0.34 11.42
N ARG A 175 12.14 -1.53 12.04
CA ARG A 175 12.06 -1.66 13.51
C ARG A 175 13.24 -0.98 14.21
N LYS A 176 14.48 -1.20 13.72
CA LYS A 176 15.67 -0.57 14.30
C LYS A 176 15.59 0.95 14.31
N ARG A 177 15.02 1.57 13.26
CA ARG A 177 14.83 3.02 13.18
C ARG A 177 13.64 3.50 14.01
N LEU A 178 12.52 2.79 13.96
CA LEU A 178 11.34 3.10 14.77
C LEU A 178 11.64 3.05 16.27
N HIS A 179 12.43 2.08 16.74
CA HIS A 179 12.85 1.98 18.14
C HIS A 179 13.64 3.21 18.61
N LYS A 180 14.46 3.81 17.74
CA LYS A 180 15.17 5.07 18.07
C LYS A 180 14.23 6.27 18.22
N LEU A 181 13.03 6.18 17.64
CA LEU A 181 11.95 7.18 17.71
C LEU A 181 10.90 6.83 18.78
N GLY A 182 11.20 5.85 19.66
CA GLY A 182 10.30 5.42 20.73
C GLY A 182 9.14 4.51 20.28
N VAL A 183 9.03 4.16 19.01
CA VAL A 183 7.95 3.30 18.47
C VAL A 183 8.40 1.84 18.46
N ARG A 184 7.68 0.98 19.18
CA ARG A 184 7.97 -0.47 19.27
C ARG A 184 6.92 -1.35 18.61
N SER A 185 5.68 -0.90 18.53
CA SER A 185 4.49 -1.63 18.05
C SER A 185 3.43 -0.63 17.61
N GLY A 186 2.22 -1.10 17.30
CA GLY A 186 1.05 -0.25 17.13
C GLY A 186 0.53 -0.14 15.70
N PHE A 187 1.06 -0.95 14.77
CA PHE A 187 0.49 -1.08 13.42
C PHE A 187 0.73 -2.45 12.81
N LYS A 188 -0.14 -2.86 11.90
CA LYS A 188 -0.01 -4.12 11.17
C LYS A 188 1.00 -3.97 10.03
N ALA A 189 1.86 -4.98 9.89
CA ALA A 189 2.78 -5.15 8.77
C ALA A 189 2.39 -6.38 7.95
N VAL A 190 2.40 -6.24 6.62
CA VAL A 190 2.29 -7.38 5.69
C VAL A 190 3.70 -7.77 5.28
N PHE A 191 4.10 -8.99 5.55
CA PHE A 191 5.45 -9.49 5.27
C PHE A 191 5.45 -10.97 4.93
N SER A 192 6.59 -11.47 4.46
CA SER A 192 6.83 -12.92 4.35
C SER A 192 8.18 -13.24 4.94
N PRO A 193 8.28 -14.26 5.81
CA PRO A 193 9.54 -14.75 6.38
C PRO A 193 10.34 -15.62 5.40
N GLU A 194 9.86 -15.85 4.19
CA GLU A 194 10.58 -16.60 3.16
C GLU A 194 12.00 -16.05 2.97
N ALA A 195 13.00 -16.91 3.03
CA ALA A 195 14.38 -16.52 2.80
C ALA A 195 14.57 -15.96 1.38
N MET A 196 15.39 -14.94 1.27
CA MET A 196 15.74 -14.39 -0.05
C MET A 196 16.53 -15.45 -0.84
N ARG A 197 16.15 -15.65 -2.12
CA ARG A 197 16.89 -16.53 -3.02
C ARG A 197 18.28 -15.96 -3.31
N ALA A 198 19.30 -16.80 -3.27
CA ALA A 198 20.65 -16.42 -3.66
C ALA A 198 20.64 -15.87 -5.11
N GLY A 199 21.36 -14.77 -5.33
CA GLY A 199 21.42 -14.13 -6.64
C GLY A 199 20.18 -13.30 -7.06
N ALA A 200 19.13 -13.25 -6.25
CA ALA A 200 17.91 -12.48 -6.56
C ALA A 200 18.04 -10.97 -6.34
N MET A 201 19.21 -10.47 -5.99
CA MET A 201 19.48 -9.05 -5.75
C MET A 201 20.73 -8.60 -6.50
N ILE A 202 20.59 -7.49 -7.23
CA ILE A 202 21.72 -6.82 -7.91
C ILE A 202 21.84 -5.44 -7.28
N LEU A 203 23.05 -5.09 -6.84
CA LEU A 203 23.35 -3.73 -6.38
C LEU A 203 23.26 -2.77 -7.55
N CYS A 204 22.58 -1.66 -7.37
CA CYS A 204 22.53 -0.56 -8.34
C CYS A 204 22.83 0.76 -7.61
N ASP A 205 23.39 1.71 -8.34
CA ASP A 205 23.74 3.03 -7.81
C ASP A 205 22.76 4.09 -8.34
N GLU A 206 21.46 3.84 -8.15
CA GLU A 206 20.40 4.79 -8.49
C GLU A 206 20.14 5.74 -7.31
N GLN A 207 19.79 6.98 -7.60
CA GLN A 207 19.71 8.10 -6.65
C GLN A 207 18.85 7.83 -5.40
N ASN A 208 17.90 6.91 -5.45
CA ASN A 208 17.00 6.54 -4.34
C ASN A 208 16.93 5.03 -4.08
N LYS A 209 17.68 4.21 -4.80
CA LYS A 209 17.59 2.75 -4.75
C LYS A 209 18.96 2.11 -4.82
N LYS A 210 19.35 1.45 -3.75
CA LYS A 210 20.68 0.80 -3.64
C LYS A 210 20.74 -0.62 -4.23
N SER A 211 19.61 -1.21 -4.56
CA SER A 211 19.53 -2.56 -5.12
C SER A 211 18.26 -2.80 -5.91
N ASN A 212 18.35 -3.51 -7.01
CA ASN A 212 17.24 -4.09 -7.71
C ASN A 212 17.03 -5.53 -7.24
N VAL A 213 15.81 -5.84 -6.79
CA VAL A 213 15.44 -7.15 -6.28
C VAL A 213 14.52 -7.84 -7.27
N GLY A 214 14.90 -9.05 -7.69
CA GLY A 214 14.07 -9.88 -8.55
C GLY A 214 12.70 -10.11 -7.93
N THR A 215 11.65 -9.96 -8.72
CA THR A 215 10.27 -10.01 -8.21
C THR A 215 9.40 -10.75 -9.22
N ILE A 216 8.65 -11.74 -8.73
CA ILE A 216 7.63 -12.44 -9.52
C ILE A 216 6.30 -11.67 -9.51
N SER A 217 5.47 -11.89 -10.51
CA SER A 217 4.26 -11.10 -10.77
C SER A 217 3.26 -11.07 -9.61
N TYR A 218 2.96 -12.20 -9.00
CA TYR A 218 1.85 -12.38 -8.04
C TYR A 218 2.19 -12.02 -6.60
N ILE A 219 3.43 -12.08 -6.17
CA ILE A 219 3.80 -11.81 -4.77
C ILE A 219 3.48 -10.36 -4.36
N PRO A 220 3.90 -9.31 -5.10
CA PRO A 220 3.51 -7.94 -4.71
C PRO A 220 2.01 -7.72 -4.75
N ALA A 221 1.30 -8.35 -5.70
CA ALA A 221 -0.16 -8.27 -5.79
C ALA A 221 -0.81 -8.83 -4.51
N LEU A 222 -0.34 -10.00 -4.04
CA LEU A 222 -0.83 -10.61 -2.80
C LEU A 222 -0.55 -9.71 -1.57
N PHE A 223 0.63 -9.08 -1.49
CA PHE A 223 0.91 -8.08 -0.44
C PHE A 223 -0.10 -6.93 -0.48
N GLY A 224 -0.43 -6.43 -1.68
CA GLY A 224 -1.44 -5.39 -1.86
C GLY A 224 -2.84 -5.81 -1.41
N ILE A 225 -3.26 -7.03 -1.78
CA ILE A 225 -4.54 -7.62 -1.36
C ILE A 225 -4.59 -7.77 0.17
N CYS A 226 -3.50 -8.23 0.79
CA CYS A 226 -3.41 -8.32 2.26
C CYS A 226 -3.48 -6.95 2.93
N CYS A 227 -2.81 -5.93 2.38
CA CYS A 227 -2.93 -4.55 2.89
C CYS A 227 -4.36 -4.03 2.79
N ALA A 228 -5.03 -4.24 1.66
CA ALA A 228 -6.44 -3.87 1.50
C ALA A 228 -7.36 -4.61 2.48
N SER A 229 -7.12 -5.90 2.71
CA SER A 229 -7.86 -6.69 3.71
C SER A 229 -7.75 -6.09 5.11
N VAL A 230 -6.55 -5.67 5.53
CA VAL A 230 -6.35 -4.98 6.82
C VAL A 230 -7.12 -3.67 6.85
N ALA A 231 -7.00 -2.84 5.80
CA ALA A 231 -7.70 -1.56 5.73
C ALA A 231 -9.22 -1.72 5.81
N ILE A 232 -9.79 -2.57 4.97
CA ILE A 232 -11.24 -2.81 4.91
C ILE A 232 -11.76 -3.34 6.25
N ARG A 233 -11.12 -4.36 6.82
CA ARG A 233 -11.53 -4.97 8.09
C ARG A 233 -11.42 -4.00 9.27
N THR A 234 -10.41 -3.12 9.28
CA THR A 234 -10.30 -2.08 10.30
C THR A 234 -11.44 -1.07 10.17
N LEU A 235 -11.73 -0.60 8.94
CA LEU A 235 -12.80 0.39 8.70
C LEU A 235 -14.19 -0.12 9.07
N ILE A 236 -14.44 -1.42 8.99
CA ILE A 236 -15.72 -2.04 9.37
C ILE A 236 -15.72 -2.61 10.79
N GLY A 237 -14.67 -2.36 11.59
CA GLY A 237 -14.59 -2.81 12.98
C GLY A 237 -14.38 -4.31 13.17
N GLU A 238 -13.77 -5.01 12.21
CA GLU A 238 -13.49 -6.47 12.26
C GLU A 238 -12.00 -6.81 12.42
N MET A 239 -11.18 -5.83 12.76
CA MET A 239 -9.74 -6.05 12.96
C MET A 239 -9.38 -5.78 14.43
N ASP A 240 -8.95 -6.82 15.14
CA ASP A 240 -8.39 -6.73 16.50
C ASP A 240 -6.89 -6.35 16.49
#